data_006cc5eb437cc623e4e618e663d02f93
#
_entry.id   006cc5eb437cc623e4e618e663d02f93
#
_cell.length_a   1.000
_cell.length_b   1.000
_cell.length_c   1.000
_cell.angle_alpha   90.00
_cell.angle_beta   90.00
_cell.angle_gamma   90.00
#
_symmetry.space_group_name_H-M   'P 1'
#
loop_
_entity.id
_entity.type
_entity.pdbx_description
1 polymer ?
#
loop_
_entity_poly.entity_id
_entity_poly.type
_entity_poly.pdbx_seq_one_letter_code
_entity_poly.pdbx_strand_id
1 'polypeptide(L)'
;IDKELLKKYSDGLIALSACLAGEIPRLLSSGEYEKAKETALWFDSLFGRGNYYLELQDHGIEEQQRINPQLVRISRETGIPLAATNDVHYIKKEDARLHKVLLCIQTGTKINEENPIEFKTNEFYLKSAEEMASLFPEAPEAVENTVKIAEKCRVTFEFGKIKLPRFDIGDRDHFEYFRNKCLEGLHRIYGESPKKEVTDRLDYELGVINRMGYVDYYLIVADFVNYAKSHNIPVGPGRGSGAASLAAYCIGITGIDPLKYDLYFERFLNPERVSMPDFDIDFCYVNRQRVIDY
;
A
#
# COMPACT_ATOMS: atom_id res chain seq x y z
N ILE A 1 -2.65 -5.75 11.57
CA ILE A 1 -1.50 -6.18 12.35
C ILE A 1 -1.97 -6.51 13.77
N ASP A 2 -1.47 -7.59 14.34
CA ASP A 2 -1.71 -8.01 15.72
C ASP A 2 -0.48 -7.79 16.62
N LYS A 3 -0.64 -8.05 17.93
CA LYS A 3 0.44 -7.86 18.90
C LYS A 3 1.63 -8.81 18.69
N GLU A 4 1.44 -9.98 18.07
CA GLU A 4 2.52 -10.92 17.80
C GLU A 4 3.41 -10.43 16.65
N LEU A 5 2.80 -9.95 15.57
CA LEU A 5 3.54 -9.31 14.48
C LEU A 5 4.21 -8.02 14.94
N LEU A 6 3.53 -7.23 15.80
CA LEU A 6 4.11 -6.01 16.34
C LEU A 6 5.36 -6.30 17.16
N LYS A 7 5.36 -7.33 18.01
CA LYS A 7 6.56 -7.78 18.75
C LYS A 7 7.73 -8.11 17.84
N LYS A 8 7.44 -8.70 16.67
CA LYS A 8 8.48 -9.11 15.73
C LYS A 8 9.08 -7.96 14.93
N TYR A 9 8.30 -6.89 14.69
CA TYR A 9 8.66 -5.82 13.77
C TYR A 9 8.59 -4.41 14.39
N SER A 10 8.71 -4.29 15.72
CA SER A 10 8.67 -3.00 16.42
C SER A 10 9.97 -2.21 16.36
N ASP A 11 11.09 -2.87 16.02
CA ASP A 11 12.41 -2.23 16.01
C ASP A 11 12.46 -1.07 15.00
N GLY A 12 13.02 0.06 15.42
CA GLY A 12 13.15 1.28 14.63
C GLY A 12 11.84 2.06 14.43
N LEU A 13 10.72 1.66 15.05
CA LEU A 13 9.46 2.37 14.99
C LEU A 13 9.25 3.30 16.19
N ILE A 14 8.56 4.41 15.94
CA ILE A 14 7.96 5.26 16.96
C ILE A 14 6.45 5.10 16.89
N ALA A 15 5.79 4.93 18.03
CA ALA A 15 4.35 4.74 18.11
C ALA A 15 3.69 5.71 19.07
N LEU A 16 2.43 6.05 18.79
CA LEU A 16 1.56 6.88 19.60
C LEU A 16 0.31 6.08 20.00
N SER A 17 -0.35 6.49 21.08
CA SER A 17 -1.51 5.76 21.65
C SER A 17 -2.81 5.91 20.84
N ALA A 18 -2.80 6.62 19.75
CA ALA A 18 -3.91 6.89 18.84
C ALA A 18 -5.07 7.73 19.44
N CYS A 19 -6.13 7.92 18.65
CA CYS A 19 -7.34 8.66 19.00
C CYS A 19 -8.25 7.86 19.96
N LEU A 20 -9.50 8.30 20.15
CA LEU A 20 -10.51 7.63 20.99
C LEU A 20 -10.70 6.14 20.65
N ALA A 21 -10.42 5.73 19.40
CA ALA A 21 -10.48 4.32 18.98
C ALA A 21 -9.26 3.49 19.43
N GLY A 22 -8.21 4.12 19.94
CA GLY A 22 -7.02 3.44 20.45
C GLY A 22 -7.32 2.56 21.68
N GLU A 23 -6.47 1.57 21.94
CA GLU A 23 -6.66 0.63 23.07
C GLU A 23 -6.66 1.36 24.42
N ILE A 24 -5.69 2.24 24.65
CA ILE A 24 -5.57 2.99 25.90
C ILE A 24 -6.74 3.97 26.09
N PRO A 25 -7.09 4.85 25.11
CA PRO A 25 -8.25 5.71 25.24
C PRO A 25 -9.56 4.95 25.48
N ARG A 26 -9.79 3.80 24.84
CA ARG A 26 -10.99 2.96 25.08
C ARG A 26 -11.04 2.43 26.51
N LEU A 27 -9.93 1.96 27.06
CA LEU A 27 -9.87 1.50 28.46
C LEU A 27 -10.16 2.66 29.43
N LEU A 28 -9.63 3.85 29.18
CA LEU A 28 -9.92 5.04 29.97
C LEU A 28 -11.39 5.45 29.87
N SER A 29 -11.98 5.41 28.67
CA SER A 29 -13.41 5.69 28.47
C SER A 29 -14.31 4.72 29.24
N SER A 30 -13.88 3.46 29.39
CA SER A 30 -14.59 2.41 30.15
C SER A 30 -14.29 2.46 31.64
N GLY A 31 -13.47 3.39 32.13
CA GLY A 31 -13.11 3.53 33.54
C GLY A 31 -12.04 2.54 34.03
N GLU A 32 -11.35 1.85 33.12
CA GLU A 32 -10.35 0.82 33.42
C GLU A 32 -8.93 1.43 33.48
N TYR A 33 -8.73 2.40 34.38
CA TYR A 33 -7.47 3.18 34.46
C TYR A 33 -6.22 2.30 34.64
N GLU A 34 -6.23 1.33 35.55
CA GLU A 34 -5.05 0.49 35.83
C GLU A 34 -4.70 -0.37 34.60
N LYS A 35 -5.68 -0.92 33.90
CA LYS A 35 -5.43 -1.65 32.65
C LYS A 35 -4.88 -0.75 31.55
N ALA A 36 -5.39 0.47 31.47
CA ALA A 36 -4.85 1.47 30.50
C ALA A 36 -3.39 1.76 30.77
N LYS A 37 -3.01 1.93 32.04
CA LYS A 37 -1.64 2.14 32.47
C LYS A 37 -0.74 0.92 32.21
N GLU A 38 -1.19 -0.28 32.51
CA GLU A 38 -0.46 -1.53 32.21
C GLU A 38 -0.26 -1.69 30.72
N THR A 39 -1.28 -1.39 29.91
CA THR A 39 -1.20 -1.42 28.46
C THR A 39 -0.20 -0.39 27.93
N ALA A 40 -0.17 0.81 28.49
CA ALA A 40 0.79 1.84 28.13
C ALA A 40 2.24 1.40 28.41
N LEU A 41 2.49 0.82 29.59
CA LEU A 41 3.78 0.27 29.97
C LEU A 41 4.21 -0.90 29.05
N TRP A 42 3.26 -1.73 28.62
CA TRP A 42 3.54 -2.79 27.68
C TRP A 42 4.01 -2.24 26.33
N PHE A 43 3.34 -1.22 25.79
CA PHE A 43 3.76 -0.58 24.54
C PHE A 43 5.10 0.15 24.69
N ASP A 44 5.32 0.86 25.81
CA ASP A 44 6.61 1.54 26.07
C ASP A 44 7.76 0.54 26.12
N SER A 45 7.56 -0.63 26.73
CA SER A 45 8.57 -1.69 26.76
C SER A 45 8.83 -2.30 25.38
N LEU A 46 7.80 -2.38 24.53
CA LEU A 46 7.87 -2.98 23.22
C LEU A 46 8.66 -2.11 22.22
N PHE A 47 8.35 -0.81 22.18
CA PHE A 47 9.03 0.14 21.29
C PHE A 47 10.34 0.69 21.84
N GLY A 48 10.58 0.47 23.12
CA GLY A 48 11.70 1.02 23.86
C GLY A 48 11.45 2.45 24.34
N ARG A 49 12.04 2.77 25.50
CA ARG A 49 11.82 4.03 26.21
C ARG A 49 12.07 5.25 25.33
N GLY A 50 11.10 6.14 25.26
CA GLY A 50 11.13 7.36 24.44
C GLY A 50 10.78 7.15 22.97
N ASN A 51 10.32 5.97 22.57
CA ASN A 51 9.79 5.70 21.22
C ASN A 51 8.28 5.36 21.26
N TYR A 52 7.67 5.38 22.45
CA TYR A 52 6.23 5.33 22.61
C TYR A 52 5.72 6.59 23.29
N TYR A 53 4.60 7.14 22.80
CA TYR A 53 4.03 8.39 23.30
C TYR A 53 2.54 8.21 23.59
N LEU A 54 2.08 8.77 24.72
CA LEU A 54 0.65 8.94 24.97
C LEU A 54 0.17 10.15 24.18
N GLU A 55 -0.84 9.96 23.35
CA GLU A 55 -1.32 10.95 22.40
C GLU A 55 -2.46 11.76 22.99
N LEU A 56 -2.31 13.07 22.99
CA LEU A 56 -3.35 14.03 23.40
C LEU A 56 -3.99 14.65 22.16
N GLN A 57 -5.31 14.62 22.11
CA GLN A 57 -6.14 15.28 21.09
C GLN A 57 -7.25 16.07 21.74
N ASP A 58 -7.55 17.27 21.23
CA ASP A 58 -8.72 18.05 21.63
C ASP A 58 -9.39 18.68 20.42
N HIS A 59 -10.53 18.12 20.04
CA HIS A 59 -11.40 18.63 18.98
C HIS A 59 -12.71 19.22 19.57
N GLY A 60 -12.74 19.55 20.85
CA GLY A 60 -13.96 19.96 21.54
C GLY A 60 -14.93 18.80 21.79
N ILE A 61 -14.43 17.54 21.76
CA ILE A 61 -15.21 16.34 22.04
C ILE A 61 -15.13 16.05 23.54
N GLU A 62 -16.29 15.99 24.20
CA GLU A 62 -16.40 15.77 25.64
C GLU A 62 -15.60 14.56 26.15
N GLU A 63 -15.61 13.48 25.39
CA GLU A 63 -14.88 12.28 25.73
C GLU A 63 -13.36 12.49 25.75
N GLN A 64 -12.80 13.22 24.77
CA GLN A 64 -11.38 13.59 24.75
C GLN A 64 -11.03 14.44 25.98
N GLN A 65 -11.84 15.42 26.31
CA GLN A 65 -11.62 16.27 27.47
C GLN A 65 -11.66 15.49 28.79
N ARG A 66 -12.47 14.42 28.86
CA ARG A 66 -12.55 13.53 30.02
C ARG A 66 -11.34 12.63 30.18
N ILE A 67 -10.76 12.14 29.07
CA ILE A 67 -9.62 11.19 29.14
C ILE A 67 -8.26 11.88 29.14
N ASN A 68 -8.10 13.08 28.57
CA ASN A 68 -6.81 13.77 28.52
C ASN A 68 -6.14 13.94 29.88
N PRO A 69 -6.84 14.37 30.95
CA PRO A 69 -6.23 14.44 32.28
C PRO A 69 -5.74 13.09 32.78
N GLN A 70 -6.37 11.99 32.40
CA GLN A 70 -5.98 10.64 32.78
C GLN A 70 -4.73 10.19 32.03
N LEU A 71 -4.60 10.54 30.72
CA LEU A 71 -3.39 10.31 29.93
C LEU A 71 -2.19 11.09 30.50
N VAL A 72 -2.40 12.36 30.86
CA VAL A 72 -1.39 13.18 31.55
C VAL A 72 -0.97 12.55 32.86
N ARG A 73 -1.92 12.02 33.64
CA ARG A 73 -1.65 11.32 34.88
C ARG A 73 -0.81 10.04 34.66
N ILE A 74 -1.18 9.20 33.68
CA ILE A 74 -0.40 8.01 33.30
C ILE A 74 1.02 8.42 32.91
N SER A 75 1.19 9.46 32.09
CA SER A 75 2.50 9.99 31.70
C SER A 75 3.36 10.33 32.93
N ARG A 76 2.78 11.07 33.89
CA ARG A 76 3.49 11.46 35.13
C ARG A 76 3.86 10.27 36.02
N GLU A 77 3.01 9.27 36.07
CA GLU A 77 3.22 8.06 36.90
C GLU A 77 4.24 7.09 36.28
N THR A 78 4.31 7.02 34.93
CA THR A 78 5.12 6.02 34.20
C THR A 78 6.39 6.61 33.57
N GLY A 79 6.42 7.92 33.37
CA GLY A 79 7.47 8.60 32.62
C GLY A 79 7.36 8.43 31.11
N ILE A 80 6.25 7.88 30.58
CA ILE A 80 5.97 7.80 29.14
C ILE A 80 5.68 9.21 28.64
N PRO A 81 6.39 9.70 27.61
CA PRO A 81 6.20 11.06 27.11
C PRO A 81 4.83 11.24 26.43
N LEU A 82 4.36 12.49 26.41
CA LEU A 82 3.14 12.92 25.72
C LEU A 82 3.46 13.46 24.32
N ALA A 83 2.53 13.33 23.39
CA ALA A 83 2.56 14.01 22.10
C ALA A 83 1.18 14.59 21.77
N ALA A 84 1.12 15.86 21.37
CA ALA A 84 -0.13 16.53 20.98
C ALA A 84 -0.33 16.44 19.48
N THR A 85 -1.45 15.88 19.02
CA THR A 85 -1.81 15.80 17.60
C THR A 85 -3.20 16.34 17.34
N ASN A 86 -3.54 16.60 16.08
CA ASN A 86 -4.85 17.15 15.74
C ASN A 86 -5.63 16.27 14.74
N ASP A 87 -5.19 15.06 14.44
CA ASP A 87 -5.92 14.14 13.54
C ASP A 87 -6.46 14.87 12.28
N VAL A 88 -5.56 15.56 11.56
CA VAL A 88 -5.91 16.51 10.50
C VAL A 88 -6.58 15.81 9.33
N HIS A 89 -7.81 16.23 9.00
CA HIS A 89 -8.58 15.70 7.88
C HIS A 89 -8.77 16.73 6.74
N TYR A 90 -8.54 18.02 7.02
CA TYR A 90 -8.63 19.11 6.03
C TYR A 90 -7.72 20.29 6.45
N ILE A 91 -7.44 21.17 5.50
CA ILE A 91 -6.44 22.24 5.69
C ILE A 91 -7.01 23.39 6.51
N LYS A 92 -8.18 23.91 6.13
CA LYS A 92 -8.80 25.08 6.75
C LYS A 92 -10.07 24.68 7.49
N LYS A 93 -10.42 25.39 8.54
CA LYS A 93 -11.61 25.14 9.35
C LYS A 93 -12.91 25.13 8.55
N GLU A 94 -13.02 26.00 7.56
CA GLU A 94 -14.17 26.10 6.65
C GLU A 94 -14.30 24.90 5.69
N ASP A 95 -13.23 24.13 5.48
CA ASP A 95 -13.23 22.94 4.62
C ASP A 95 -13.99 21.75 5.24
N ALA A 96 -14.40 21.85 6.50
CA ALA A 96 -15.20 20.82 7.19
C ALA A 96 -16.44 20.41 6.38
N ARG A 97 -17.10 21.37 5.71
CA ARG A 97 -18.25 21.08 4.84
C ARG A 97 -17.88 20.28 3.61
N LEU A 98 -16.74 20.56 2.99
CA LEU A 98 -16.23 19.81 1.83
C LEU A 98 -15.85 18.39 2.25
N HIS A 99 -15.22 18.24 3.40
CA HIS A 99 -14.90 16.93 3.98
C HIS A 99 -16.17 16.10 4.22
N LYS A 100 -17.26 16.69 4.73
CA LYS A 100 -18.57 16.00 4.87
C LYS A 100 -19.08 15.47 3.54
N VAL A 101 -18.93 16.21 2.44
CA VAL A 101 -19.31 15.75 1.09
C VAL A 101 -18.46 14.55 0.66
N LEU A 102 -17.14 14.59 0.90
CA LEU A 102 -16.26 13.47 0.60
C LEU A 102 -16.63 12.19 1.38
N LEU A 103 -16.98 12.33 2.66
CA LEU A 103 -17.48 11.22 3.46
C LEU A 103 -18.79 10.64 2.92
N CYS A 104 -19.71 11.47 2.45
CA CYS A 104 -20.94 11.02 1.81
C CYS A 104 -20.65 10.21 0.53
N ILE A 105 -19.71 10.65 -0.29
CA ILE A 105 -19.27 9.91 -1.48
C ILE A 105 -18.68 8.56 -1.09
N GLN A 106 -17.80 8.53 -0.09
CA GLN A 106 -17.15 7.31 0.40
C GLN A 106 -18.15 6.29 0.94
N THR A 107 -19.16 6.74 1.67
CA THR A 107 -20.16 5.88 2.34
C THR A 107 -21.39 5.61 1.51
N GLY A 108 -21.53 6.23 0.33
CA GLY A 108 -22.71 6.10 -0.52
C GLY A 108 -23.98 6.75 0.08
N THR A 109 -23.82 7.71 1.00
CA THR A 109 -24.92 8.43 1.67
C THR A 109 -25.11 9.82 1.07
N LYS A 110 -26.23 10.48 1.37
CA LYS A 110 -26.47 11.87 0.97
C LYS A 110 -26.16 12.82 2.11
N ILE A 111 -25.85 14.07 1.78
CA ILE A 111 -25.46 15.10 2.76
C ILE A 111 -26.50 15.38 3.85
N ASN A 112 -27.79 15.11 3.57
CA ASN A 112 -28.92 15.30 4.48
C ASN A 112 -29.32 13.99 5.23
N GLU A 113 -28.61 12.92 5.02
CA GLU A 113 -28.80 11.65 5.69
C GLU A 113 -27.78 11.49 6.81
N GLU A 114 -28.09 10.67 7.83
CA GLU A 114 -27.09 10.29 8.83
C GLU A 114 -25.96 9.52 8.16
N ASN A 115 -24.73 9.95 8.43
CA ASN A 115 -23.54 9.26 7.92
C ASN A 115 -22.94 8.41 9.05
N PRO A 116 -22.62 7.13 8.84
CA PRO A 116 -21.98 6.29 9.85
C PRO A 116 -20.62 6.82 10.30
N ILE A 117 -19.98 7.66 9.48
CA ILE A 117 -18.73 8.35 9.81
C ILE A 117 -19.05 9.85 9.84
N GLU A 118 -19.36 10.38 11.01
CA GLU A 118 -19.63 11.80 11.17
C GLU A 118 -18.67 12.45 12.18
N PHE A 119 -18.00 13.52 11.73
CA PHE A 119 -17.20 14.37 12.61
C PHE A 119 -18.10 15.40 13.30
N LYS A 120 -18.19 15.30 14.62
CA LYS A 120 -19.10 16.13 15.44
C LYS A 120 -18.71 17.60 15.50
N THR A 121 -17.46 17.91 15.17
CA THR A 121 -16.90 19.27 15.23
C THR A 121 -16.13 19.60 13.96
N ASN A 122 -15.78 20.86 13.76
CA ASN A 122 -14.97 21.32 12.65
C ASN A 122 -13.51 21.62 13.07
N GLU A 123 -13.04 20.96 14.13
CA GLU A 123 -11.72 21.18 14.72
C GLU A 123 -10.60 20.29 14.14
N PHE A 124 -10.88 19.49 13.12
CA PHE A 124 -9.93 18.56 12.47
C PHE A 124 -9.11 19.21 11.34
N TYR A 125 -8.92 20.55 11.40
CA TYR A 125 -8.11 21.29 10.43
C TYR A 125 -6.64 21.38 10.88
N LEU A 126 -5.76 21.77 9.94
CA LEU A 126 -4.35 21.97 10.22
C LEU A 126 -4.17 23.25 11.07
N LYS A 127 -4.07 23.09 12.37
CA LYS A 127 -3.87 24.18 13.34
C LYS A 127 -2.43 24.69 13.33
N SER A 128 -2.24 25.97 13.65
CA SER A 128 -0.91 26.52 13.90
C SER A 128 -0.30 25.99 15.20
N ALA A 129 1.01 26.21 15.38
CA ALA A 129 1.69 25.82 16.61
C ALA A 129 1.12 26.53 17.84
N GLU A 130 0.73 27.80 17.70
CA GLU A 130 0.12 28.61 18.75
C GLU A 130 -1.27 28.10 19.11
N GLU A 131 -2.09 27.73 18.12
CA GLU A 131 -3.39 27.12 18.34
C GLU A 131 -3.24 25.78 19.07
N MET A 132 -2.31 24.91 18.62
CA MET A 132 -2.05 23.64 19.30
C MET A 132 -1.56 23.83 20.74
N ALA A 133 -0.65 24.77 20.99
CA ALA A 133 -0.16 25.07 22.33
C ALA A 133 -1.28 25.57 23.27
N SER A 134 -2.25 26.33 22.74
CA SER A 134 -3.39 26.82 23.52
C SER A 134 -4.35 25.73 23.98
N LEU A 135 -4.39 24.57 23.29
CA LEU A 135 -5.24 23.43 23.66
C LEU A 135 -4.68 22.61 24.83
N PHE A 136 -3.37 22.65 25.04
CA PHE A 136 -2.68 21.82 26.03
C PHE A 136 -1.80 22.64 26.99
N PRO A 137 -2.35 23.65 27.70
CA PRO A 137 -1.55 24.52 28.58
C PRO A 137 -0.94 23.77 29.76
N GLU A 138 -1.53 22.65 30.17
CA GLU A 138 -1.06 21.81 31.31
C GLU A 138 0.02 20.81 30.91
N ALA A 139 0.29 20.63 29.59
CA ALA A 139 1.24 19.71 29.03
C ALA A 139 1.98 20.30 27.82
N PRO A 140 2.67 21.44 27.95
CA PRO A 140 3.34 22.11 26.84
C PRO A 140 4.39 21.22 26.18
N GLU A 141 5.02 20.32 26.96
CA GLU A 141 5.95 19.32 26.46
C GLU A 141 5.36 18.38 25.39
N ALA A 142 4.04 18.18 25.38
CA ALA A 142 3.37 17.35 24.37
C ALA A 142 3.47 17.96 22.97
N VAL A 143 3.43 19.28 22.85
CA VAL A 143 3.63 20.01 21.59
C VAL A 143 5.13 19.99 21.21
N GLU A 144 6.04 20.26 22.14
CA GLU A 144 7.48 20.22 21.89
C GLU A 144 7.96 18.84 21.44
N ASN A 145 7.37 17.77 21.98
CA ASN A 145 7.74 16.40 21.64
C ASN A 145 7.43 16.04 20.18
N THR A 146 6.51 16.73 19.52
CA THR A 146 6.24 16.52 18.09
C THR A 146 7.48 16.85 17.24
N VAL A 147 8.23 17.90 17.59
CA VAL A 147 9.49 18.26 16.94
C VAL A 147 10.54 17.19 17.21
N LYS A 148 10.68 16.74 18.47
CA LYS A 148 11.63 15.68 18.85
C LYS A 148 11.35 14.36 18.12
N ILE A 149 10.07 14.02 17.90
CA ILE A 149 9.68 12.86 17.10
C ILE A 149 10.13 13.06 15.64
N ALA A 150 9.84 14.21 15.04
CA ALA A 150 10.23 14.51 13.67
C ALA A 150 11.76 14.45 13.47
N GLU A 151 12.54 14.95 14.41
CA GLU A 151 14.02 14.89 14.38
C GLU A 151 14.59 13.47 14.45
N LYS A 152 13.87 12.54 15.12
CA LYS A 152 14.23 11.12 15.15
C LYS A 152 13.92 10.40 13.84
N CYS A 153 12.89 10.83 13.10
CA CYS A 153 12.46 10.19 11.87
C CYS A 153 13.39 10.55 10.71
N ARG A 154 14.19 9.57 10.26
CA ARG A 154 15.11 9.72 9.14
C ARG A 154 14.83 8.66 8.08
N VAL A 155 13.80 8.92 7.28
CA VAL A 155 13.36 8.01 6.21
C VAL A 155 13.79 8.58 4.86
N THR A 156 14.45 7.76 4.06
CA THR A 156 14.79 8.09 2.67
C THR A 156 14.03 7.18 1.72
N PHE A 157 13.53 7.76 0.64
CA PHE A 157 12.85 7.02 -0.43
C PHE A 157 13.75 6.94 -1.65
N GLU A 158 13.95 5.74 -2.15
CA GLU A 158 14.64 5.53 -3.43
C GLU A 158 13.62 5.65 -4.58
N PHE A 159 13.59 6.82 -5.22
CA PHE A 159 12.74 7.05 -6.40
C PHE A 159 13.42 6.53 -7.68
N GLY A 160 12.61 6.14 -8.67
CA GLY A 160 13.10 5.73 -10.00
C GLY A 160 13.72 4.34 -10.06
N LYS A 161 13.75 3.58 -8.95
CA LYS A 161 14.17 2.18 -8.95
C LYS A 161 12.96 1.26 -8.99
N ILE A 162 12.83 0.53 -10.09
CA ILE A 162 11.82 -0.52 -10.23
C ILE A 162 12.28 -1.71 -9.37
N LYS A 163 11.45 -2.10 -8.41
CA LYS A 163 11.67 -3.25 -7.52
C LYS A 163 10.69 -4.37 -7.91
N LEU A 164 11.04 -5.13 -8.92
CA LEU A 164 10.29 -6.33 -9.29
C LEU A 164 10.77 -7.52 -8.46
N PRO A 165 9.88 -8.41 -8.02
CA PRO A 165 10.30 -9.69 -7.45
C PRO A 165 11.03 -10.52 -8.52
N ARG A 166 11.98 -11.33 -8.09
CA ARG A 166 12.67 -12.26 -8.95
C ARG A 166 11.86 -13.57 -9.03
N PHE A 167 11.65 -14.09 -10.25
CA PHE A 167 10.97 -15.36 -10.46
C PHE A 167 11.90 -16.52 -10.08
N ASP A 168 11.43 -17.42 -9.22
CA ASP A 168 12.28 -18.53 -8.75
C ASP A 168 12.40 -19.63 -9.81
N ILE A 169 13.59 -19.75 -10.38
CA ILE A 169 13.97 -20.82 -11.32
C ILE A 169 15.25 -21.56 -10.88
N GLY A 170 15.65 -21.41 -9.61
CA GLY A 170 16.93 -21.90 -9.11
C GLY A 170 18.11 -21.15 -9.74
N ASP A 171 19.23 -21.84 -9.96
CA ASP A 171 20.48 -21.26 -10.46
C ASP A 171 20.53 -21.03 -11.99
N ARG A 172 19.41 -21.18 -12.69
CA ARG A 172 19.35 -21.01 -14.14
C ARG A 172 19.43 -19.54 -14.53
N ASP A 173 19.96 -19.25 -15.71
CA ASP A 173 19.90 -17.91 -16.30
C ASP A 173 18.45 -17.56 -16.67
N HIS A 174 17.95 -16.42 -16.18
CA HIS A 174 16.56 -15.99 -16.33
C HIS A 174 16.22 -15.66 -17.78
N PHE A 175 17.15 -15.02 -18.49
CA PHE A 175 16.91 -14.66 -19.88
C PHE A 175 16.92 -15.88 -20.80
N GLU A 176 17.87 -16.78 -20.62
CA GLU A 176 17.92 -18.07 -21.34
C GLU A 176 16.66 -18.91 -21.09
N TYR A 177 16.21 -18.99 -19.84
CA TYR A 177 14.99 -19.70 -19.48
C TYR A 177 13.76 -19.09 -20.16
N PHE A 178 13.61 -17.77 -20.10
CA PHE A 178 12.53 -17.04 -20.75
C PHE A 178 12.53 -17.21 -22.26
N ARG A 179 13.71 -17.04 -22.88
CA ARG A 179 13.90 -17.21 -24.31
C ARG A 179 13.48 -18.61 -24.78
N ASN A 180 13.92 -19.64 -24.07
CA ASN A 180 13.56 -21.03 -24.39
C ASN A 180 12.05 -21.25 -24.29
N LYS A 181 11.38 -20.72 -23.26
CA LYS A 181 9.92 -20.77 -23.13
C LYS A 181 9.21 -20.07 -24.29
N CYS A 182 9.72 -18.92 -24.74
CA CYS A 182 9.18 -18.23 -25.90
C CYS A 182 9.36 -19.05 -27.19
N LEU A 183 10.53 -19.68 -27.40
CA LEU A 183 10.80 -20.51 -28.57
C LEU A 183 9.92 -21.78 -28.57
N GLU A 184 9.76 -22.46 -27.43
CA GLU A 184 8.82 -23.58 -27.28
C GLU A 184 7.40 -23.18 -27.71
N GLY A 185 6.95 -21.99 -27.24
CA GLY A 185 5.66 -21.45 -27.62
C GLY A 185 5.56 -21.07 -29.07
N LEU A 186 6.61 -20.48 -29.65
CA LEU A 186 6.68 -20.10 -31.04
C LEU A 186 6.50 -21.35 -31.95
N HIS A 187 7.26 -22.41 -31.70
CA HIS A 187 7.15 -23.66 -32.46
C HIS A 187 5.79 -24.33 -32.29
N ARG A 188 5.21 -24.28 -31.11
CA ARG A 188 3.86 -24.81 -30.87
C ARG A 188 2.79 -24.07 -31.69
N ILE A 189 2.94 -22.76 -31.89
CA ILE A 189 1.93 -21.91 -32.55
C ILE A 189 2.16 -21.84 -34.05
N TYR A 190 3.41 -21.64 -34.51
CA TYR A 190 3.75 -21.39 -35.90
C TYR A 190 4.41 -22.61 -36.62
N GLY A 191 4.58 -23.75 -35.89
CA GLY A 191 5.23 -24.95 -36.41
C GLY A 191 6.75 -24.93 -36.29
N GLU A 192 7.39 -26.03 -36.71
CA GLU A 192 8.86 -26.24 -36.57
C GLU A 192 9.70 -25.30 -37.47
N SER A 193 9.09 -24.72 -38.50
CA SER A 193 9.76 -23.82 -39.45
C SER A 193 8.97 -22.52 -39.61
N PRO A 194 8.94 -21.66 -38.57
CA PRO A 194 8.25 -20.40 -38.65
C PRO A 194 8.87 -19.47 -39.68
N LYS A 195 8.07 -18.58 -40.27
CA LYS A 195 8.58 -17.59 -41.22
C LYS A 195 9.61 -16.68 -40.55
N LYS A 196 10.59 -16.23 -41.32
CA LYS A 196 11.66 -15.35 -40.83
C LYS A 196 11.14 -14.08 -40.13
N GLU A 197 10.08 -13.49 -40.64
CA GLU A 197 9.42 -12.34 -40.05
C GLU A 197 8.97 -12.56 -38.59
N VAL A 198 8.48 -13.76 -38.30
CA VAL A 198 8.03 -14.15 -36.93
C VAL A 198 9.21 -14.31 -35.98
N THR A 199 10.28 -14.96 -36.44
CA THR A 199 11.51 -15.15 -35.65
C THR A 199 12.22 -13.83 -35.39
N ASP A 200 12.37 -12.98 -36.43
CA ASP A 200 13.01 -11.67 -36.33
C ASP A 200 12.24 -10.78 -35.31
N ARG A 201 10.91 -10.83 -35.36
CA ARG A 201 10.06 -10.09 -34.39
C ARG A 201 10.25 -10.59 -32.96
N LEU A 202 10.27 -11.92 -32.74
CA LEU A 202 10.48 -12.47 -31.41
C LEU A 202 11.87 -12.11 -30.87
N ASP A 203 12.92 -12.24 -31.68
CA ASP A 203 14.29 -11.92 -31.26
C ASP A 203 14.41 -10.42 -30.90
N TYR A 204 13.77 -9.55 -31.64
CA TYR A 204 13.70 -8.12 -31.34
C TYR A 204 13.03 -7.86 -29.98
N GLU A 205 11.83 -8.45 -29.75
CA GLU A 205 11.09 -8.27 -28.49
C GLU A 205 11.90 -8.81 -27.29
N LEU A 206 12.47 -10.01 -27.39
CA LEU A 206 13.31 -10.61 -26.37
C LEU A 206 14.50 -9.71 -25.99
N GLY A 207 15.15 -9.14 -27.01
CA GLY A 207 16.24 -8.18 -26.81
C GLY A 207 15.81 -6.91 -26.06
N VAL A 208 14.64 -6.38 -26.36
CA VAL A 208 14.08 -5.19 -25.67
C VAL A 208 13.70 -5.53 -24.24
N ILE A 209 12.95 -6.63 -24.03
CA ILE A 209 12.48 -7.08 -22.70
C ILE A 209 13.68 -7.30 -21.76
N ASN A 210 14.75 -7.95 -22.26
CA ASN A 210 15.94 -8.21 -21.48
C ASN A 210 16.70 -6.92 -21.11
N ARG A 211 16.94 -6.02 -22.09
CA ARG A 211 17.63 -4.74 -21.85
C ARG A 211 16.87 -3.86 -20.84
N MET A 212 15.55 -3.91 -20.85
CA MET A 212 14.71 -3.12 -19.92
C MET A 212 14.51 -3.81 -18.56
N GLY A 213 15.00 -5.05 -18.36
CA GLY A 213 14.92 -5.77 -17.08
C GLY A 213 13.55 -6.34 -16.73
N TYR A 214 12.71 -6.63 -17.74
CA TYR A 214 11.34 -7.12 -17.52
C TYR A 214 11.16 -8.63 -17.72
N VAL A 215 12.24 -9.39 -17.81
CA VAL A 215 12.21 -10.86 -17.97
C VAL A 215 11.39 -11.52 -16.83
N ASP A 216 11.71 -11.20 -15.58
CA ASP A 216 11.00 -11.77 -14.42
C ASP A 216 9.53 -11.35 -14.39
N TYR A 217 9.21 -10.14 -14.81
CA TYR A 217 7.82 -9.69 -14.90
C TYR A 217 6.99 -10.54 -15.87
N TYR A 218 7.53 -10.85 -17.05
CA TYR A 218 6.88 -11.75 -18.01
C TYR A 218 6.73 -13.16 -17.44
N LEU A 219 7.75 -13.68 -16.79
CA LEU A 219 7.71 -15.03 -16.18
C LEU A 219 6.64 -15.11 -15.08
N ILE A 220 6.56 -14.12 -14.18
CA ILE A 220 5.56 -14.06 -13.11
C ILE A 220 4.15 -14.00 -13.70
N VAL A 221 3.93 -13.13 -14.70
CA VAL A 221 2.60 -13.01 -15.32
C VAL A 221 2.22 -14.31 -16.04
N ALA A 222 3.17 -14.92 -16.78
CA ALA A 222 2.93 -16.20 -17.44
C ALA A 222 2.60 -17.31 -16.43
N ASP A 223 3.23 -17.33 -15.27
CA ASP A 223 3.04 -18.34 -14.25
C ASP A 223 1.59 -18.36 -13.73
N PHE A 224 1.09 -17.25 -13.19
CA PHE A 224 -0.26 -17.23 -12.66
C PHE A 224 -1.35 -17.32 -13.75
N VAL A 225 -1.09 -16.84 -14.99
CA VAL A 225 -2.01 -17.03 -16.12
C VAL A 225 -2.09 -18.51 -16.51
N ASN A 226 -0.95 -19.21 -16.61
CA ASN A 226 -0.91 -20.64 -16.94
C ASN A 226 -1.45 -21.49 -15.78
N TYR A 227 -1.24 -21.09 -14.51
CA TYR A 227 -1.93 -21.70 -13.37
C TYR A 227 -3.45 -21.67 -13.56
N ALA A 228 -4.01 -20.51 -13.86
CA ALA A 228 -5.45 -20.36 -14.08
C ALA A 228 -5.95 -21.28 -15.21
N LYS A 229 -5.26 -21.26 -16.36
CA LYS A 229 -5.60 -22.09 -17.51
C LYS A 229 -5.55 -23.59 -17.22
N SER A 230 -4.51 -24.05 -16.51
CA SER A 230 -4.34 -25.47 -16.14
C SER A 230 -5.38 -25.96 -15.11
N HIS A 231 -5.97 -25.02 -14.34
CA HIS A 231 -7.03 -25.29 -13.36
C HIS A 231 -8.44 -25.00 -13.88
N ASN A 232 -8.60 -24.89 -15.21
CA ASN A 232 -9.89 -24.60 -15.88
C ASN A 232 -10.55 -23.30 -15.37
N ILE A 233 -9.76 -22.30 -15.00
CA ILE A 233 -10.23 -20.96 -14.68
C ILE A 233 -10.17 -20.14 -15.97
N PRO A 234 -11.31 -19.69 -16.51
CA PRO A 234 -11.30 -18.88 -17.74
C PRO A 234 -10.48 -17.61 -17.59
N VAL A 235 -9.62 -17.36 -18.58
CA VAL A 235 -8.80 -16.16 -18.71
C VAL A 235 -9.14 -15.48 -20.01
N GLY A 236 -9.33 -14.17 -19.98
CA GLY A 236 -9.56 -13.36 -21.18
C GLY A 236 -8.38 -13.45 -22.16
N PRO A 237 -8.58 -13.22 -23.47
CA PRO A 237 -7.55 -13.35 -24.47
C PRO A 237 -6.46 -12.26 -24.39
N GLY A 238 -6.65 -11.28 -23.51
CA GLY A 238 -5.80 -10.11 -23.37
C GLY A 238 -6.48 -8.84 -23.90
N ARG A 239 -6.13 -7.72 -23.32
CA ARG A 239 -6.57 -6.37 -23.71
C ARG A 239 -5.45 -5.35 -23.51
N GLY A 240 -5.70 -4.11 -23.88
CA GLY A 240 -4.70 -3.05 -23.74
C GLY A 240 -3.48 -3.26 -24.65
N SER A 241 -2.36 -2.66 -24.27
CA SER A 241 -1.12 -2.69 -25.06
C SER A 241 -0.38 -4.02 -24.96
N GLY A 242 -0.59 -4.82 -23.90
CA GLY A 242 0.08 -6.11 -23.71
C GLY A 242 -0.21 -7.15 -24.79
N ALA A 243 -1.38 -7.03 -25.46
CA ALA A 243 -1.73 -7.86 -26.61
C ALA A 243 -0.79 -7.68 -27.83
N ALA A 244 0.03 -6.64 -27.85
CA ALA A 244 0.97 -6.36 -28.95
C ALA A 244 2.29 -7.12 -28.81
N SER A 245 2.53 -7.87 -27.73
CA SER A 245 3.76 -8.63 -27.51
C SER A 245 3.64 -10.06 -28.03
N LEU A 246 4.49 -10.41 -29.01
CA LEU A 246 4.63 -11.77 -29.52
C LEU A 246 5.23 -12.70 -28.45
N ALA A 247 6.17 -12.21 -27.66
CA ALA A 247 6.72 -12.97 -26.54
C ALA A 247 5.62 -13.35 -25.53
N ALA A 248 4.72 -12.42 -25.18
CA ALA A 248 3.58 -12.70 -24.29
C ALA A 248 2.60 -13.72 -24.89
N TYR A 249 2.38 -13.67 -26.19
CA TYR A 249 1.56 -14.66 -26.91
C TYR A 249 2.21 -16.05 -26.88
N CYS A 250 3.51 -16.13 -27.15
CA CYS A 250 4.26 -17.40 -27.15
C CYS A 250 4.24 -18.11 -25.78
N ILE A 251 4.41 -17.36 -24.68
CA ILE A 251 4.41 -17.95 -23.32
C ILE A 251 3.01 -18.07 -22.68
N GLY A 252 1.98 -17.73 -23.46
CA GLY A 252 0.60 -17.95 -23.07
C GLY A 252 -0.01 -16.89 -22.15
N ILE A 253 0.58 -15.71 -22.00
CA ILE A 253 -0.03 -14.57 -21.28
C ILE A 253 -1.26 -14.10 -22.04
N THR A 254 -1.13 -13.88 -23.35
CA THR A 254 -2.22 -13.45 -24.23
C THR A 254 -2.68 -14.56 -25.17
N GLY A 255 -3.91 -14.44 -25.68
CA GLY A 255 -4.47 -15.33 -26.70
C GLY A 255 -4.64 -14.65 -28.07
N ILE A 256 -4.05 -13.47 -28.28
CA ILE A 256 -4.15 -12.68 -29.50
C ILE A 256 -2.82 -12.74 -30.22
N ASP A 257 -2.84 -13.17 -31.48
CA ASP A 257 -1.66 -13.14 -32.36
C ASP A 257 -1.39 -11.69 -32.82
N PRO A 258 -0.31 -11.04 -32.32
CA PRO A 258 -0.05 -9.64 -32.65
C PRO A 258 0.33 -9.43 -34.12
N LEU A 259 0.88 -10.42 -34.79
CA LEU A 259 1.25 -10.32 -36.22
C LEU A 259 0.02 -10.37 -37.12
N LYS A 260 -0.97 -11.19 -36.77
CA LYS A 260 -2.23 -11.28 -37.52
C LYS A 260 -3.03 -9.98 -37.54
N TYR A 261 -2.85 -9.13 -36.54
CA TYR A 261 -3.58 -7.87 -36.36
C TYR A 261 -2.68 -6.63 -36.50
N ASP A 262 -1.47 -6.79 -36.99
CA ASP A 262 -0.49 -5.71 -37.21
C ASP A 262 -0.28 -4.84 -35.94
N LEU A 263 -0.17 -5.48 -34.76
CA LEU A 263 0.01 -4.76 -33.50
C LEU A 263 1.47 -4.38 -33.28
N TYR A 264 1.71 -3.13 -32.90
CA TYR A 264 3.05 -2.58 -32.66
C TYR A 264 3.50 -2.83 -31.22
N PHE A 265 4.59 -3.58 -31.04
CA PHE A 265 5.19 -3.87 -29.72
C PHE A 265 5.61 -2.62 -28.95
N GLU A 266 6.06 -1.59 -29.67
CA GLU A 266 6.52 -0.32 -29.10
C GLU A 266 5.40 0.46 -28.37
N ARG A 267 4.14 0.13 -28.61
CA ARG A 267 3.01 0.64 -27.80
C ARG A 267 2.96 0.03 -26.43
N PHE A 268 3.46 -1.20 -26.26
CA PHE A 268 3.53 -1.90 -24.99
C PHE A 268 4.84 -1.62 -24.27
N LEU A 269 5.97 -1.78 -24.96
CA LEU A 269 7.30 -1.62 -24.39
C LEU A 269 8.18 -0.80 -25.33
N ASN A 270 8.53 0.41 -24.91
CA ASN A 270 9.37 1.33 -25.65
C ASN A 270 10.57 1.75 -24.79
N PRO A 271 11.82 1.47 -25.24
CA PRO A 271 13.04 1.86 -24.51
C PRO A 271 13.17 3.37 -24.27
N GLU A 272 12.54 4.20 -25.09
CA GLU A 272 12.57 5.67 -24.96
C GLU A 272 11.57 6.17 -23.91
N ARG A 273 10.62 5.34 -23.49
CA ARG A 273 9.59 5.68 -22.50
C ARG A 273 9.85 4.96 -21.20
N VAL A 274 10.26 5.69 -20.16
CA VAL A 274 10.54 5.17 -18.80
C VAL A 274 9.22 4.91 -18.04
N SER A 275 8.36 4.05 -18.58
CA SER A 275 7.18 3.56 -17.85
C SER A 275 7.22 2.04 -17.79
N MET A 276 6.89 1.51 -16.61
CA MET A 276 6.74 0.07 -16.42
C MET A 276 5.62 -0.46 -17.33
N PRO A 277 5.82 -1.60 -18.03
CA PRO A 277 4.74 -2.24 -18.76
C PRO A 277 3.65 -2.74 -17.83
N ASP A 278 2.41 -2.78 -18.32
CA ASP A 278 1.27 -3.27 -17.55
C ASP A 278 0.47 -4.28 -18.39
N PHE A 279 0.35 -5.52 -17.87
CA PHE A 279 -0.50 -6.54 -18.46
C PHE A 279 -1.89 -6.49 -17.81
N ASP A 280 -2.88 -6.11 -18.58
CA ASP A 280 -4.30 -6.21 -18.20
C ASP A 280 -4.80 -7.65 -18.40
N ILE A 281 -4.99 -8.39 -17.31
CA ILE A 281 -5.46 -9.78 -17.34
C ILE A 281 -6.83 -9.90 -16.69
N ASP A 282 -7.78 -10.42 -17.44
CA ASP A 282 -9.16 -10.65 -16.99
C ASP A 282 -9.35 -12.12 -16.60
N PHE A 283 -9.68 -12.39 -15.33
CA PHE A 283 -10.01 -13.72 -14.82
C PHE A 283 -11.51 -13.87 -14.58
N CYS A 284 -12.00 -15.11 -14.68
CA CYS A 284 -13.36 -15.45 -14.27
C CYS A 284 -13.68 -14.91 -12.87
N TYR A 285 -14.71 -14.09 -12.76
CA TYR A 285 -15.12 -13.45 -11.50
C TYR A 285 -15.30 -14.43 -10.35
N VAL A 286 -15.88 -15.61 -10.62
CA VAL A 286 -16.19 -16.62 -9.60
C VAL A 286 -14.92 -17.26 -9.03
N ASN A 287 -13.90 -17.48 -9.86
CA ASN A 287 -12.71 -18.26 -9.49
C ASN A 287 -11.42 -17.44 -9.36
N ARG A 288 -11.48 -16.11 -9.59
CA ARG A 288 -10.27 -15.25 -9.54
C ARG A 288 -9.55 -15.33 -8.19
N GLN A 289 -10.30 -15.52 -7.09
CA GLN A 289 -9.70 -15.61 -5.76
C GLN A 289 -8.67 -16.74 -5.66
N ARG A 290 -8.93 -17.88 -6.30
CA ARG A 290 -7.98 -19.02 -6.35
C ARG A 290 -6.66 -18.69 -7.05
N VAL A 291 -6.70 -17.75 -8.02
CA VAL A 291 -5.48 -17.28 -8.70
C VAL A 291 -4.74 -16.27 -7.82
N ILE A 292 -5.47 -15.46 -7.04
CA ILE A 292 -4.87 -14.51 -6.11
C ILE A 292 -4.20 -15.22 -4.94
N ASP A 293 -4.80 -16.31 -4.47
CA ASP A 293 -4.30 -17.12 -3.35
C ASP A 293 -3.06 -17.94 -3.74
N TYR A 294 -2.93 -18.28 -5.05
CA TYR A 294 -1.75 -18.95 -5.62
C TYR A 294 -0.55 -18.01 -5.65
#